data_46520b1454e6507f188edad5aa6b53b1
#
_entry.id   46520b1454e6507f188edad5aa6b53b1
#
_cell.length_a   1.000
_cell.length_b   1.000
_cell.length_c   1.000
_cell.angle_alpha   90.00
_cell.angle_beta   90.00
_cell.angle_gamma   90.00
#
_symmetry.space_group_name_H-M   'P 1'
#
loop_
_entity.id
_entity.type
_entity.pdbx_description
1 polymer ?
#
loop_
_entity_poly.entity_id
_entity_poly.type
_entity_poly.pdbx_seq_one_letter_code
_entity_poly.pdbx_strand_id
1 'polypeptide(L)'
;MSDGAGSADSTSLAELLQNHFDQKSNHRRGALPWAFFPDRLRHDFDEADEKDGCFVVCCVCHPGGLRQSAASSLSGGKQTGVFRYHWRTGQRSITDHVSKKHADALEALTEARDAHVRKHGDDFEGGVGGKRPASDASNDMEDNARFFPVVKEGASDGIGTDSDSTPAAKQAKTGRGGARTGAGRPRQECPDVIDMRSDTVTKPTPAMRRAMAEAEVGDDVFGDDPTIIKLEEEMAATFGKEAAVFVPSGTMGNLIAVGVHCEVRGSEFICGSLAHIHIYEQGGLSTLMGAHPRPLTNRADGTLDLKDIEAAIRPDDQHFPVTKVLCLEQTHNKCGGRVLPLEYVDKCGEFAREHGIALHLDGARIWNAAAALGVTPARAVEAADSVSVCLSKALGAPVGSVVVGTRAFIAKCRRLRKACGGTMRQAGTLAAAALTAHGEIGPLIHVDHSRMSDLAAGLSKIQGLKVQRPVQSNIAFVNLDERIDVKWMVAEMKKKDVVLIPWVGNSLRLVTHHEINQPAVAKVLRCFEELCAQALEPVRA
;
A
#
# COMPACT_ATOMS: atom_id res chain seq x y z
N MET A 1 41.06 12.01 47.42
CA MET A 1 41.73 11.55 46.19
C MET A 1 40.60 11.49 45.17
N SER A 2 40.32 12.58 44.65
CA SER A 2 40.61 13.28 43.35
C SER A 2 40.01 12.49 42.18
N ASP A 3 38.83 12.82 41.81
CA ASP A 3 38.36 13.75 40.76
C ASP A 3 38.93 13.47 39.38
N GLY A 4 38.08 13.07 38.49
CA GLY A 4 38.26 12.96 37.09
C GLY A 4 36.93 13.19 36.37
N ALA A 5 36.37 14.40 36.53
CA ALA A 5 35.28 14.87 35.70
C ALA A 5 35.85 15.25 34.32
N GLY A 6 35.63 14.42 33.33
CA GLY A 6 35.91 14.73 31.93
C GLY A 6 35.07 15.94 31.50
N SER A 7 35.72 17.00 31.06
CA SER A 7 35.13 18.18 30.47
C SER A 7 34.28 17.80 29.26
N ALA A 8 32.98 18.04 29.36
CA ALA A 8 32.09 18.02 28.20
C ALA A 8 32.54 19.12 27.23
N ASP A 9 32.93 18.73 26.04
CA ASP A 9 33.30 19.58 24.92
C ASP A 9 32.15 20.56 24.66
N SER A 10 32.31 21.81 25.04
CA SER A 10 31.35 22.88 24.79
C SER A 10 31.48 23.42 23.38
N THR A 11 31.26 22.53 22.39
CA THR A 11 31.16 22.99 21.01
C THR A 11 29.93 23.88 20.89
N SER A 12 30.11 25.12 20.46
CA SER A 12 29.01 26.08 20.31
C SER A 12 27.98 25.60 19.29
N LEU A 13 26.70 25.99 19.43
CA LEU A 13 25.65 25.68 18.46
C LEU A 13 26.05 26.10 17.05
N ALA A 14 26.76 27.25 16.94
CA ALA A 14 27.26 27.74 15.64
C ALA A 14 28.30 26.80 15.00
N GLU A 15 29.22 26.22 15.78
CA GLU A 15 30.20 25.23 15.29
C GLU A 15 29.54 23.92 14.89
N LEU A 16 28.53 23.49 15.62
CA LEU A 16 27.76 22.31 15.26
C LEU A 16 27.00 22.48 13.94
N LEU A 17 26.40 23.64 13.76
CA LEU A 17 25.67 24.00 12.54
C LEU A 17 26.62 24.20 11.36
N GLN A 18 27.75 24.87 11.55
CA GLN A 18 28.76 25.06 10.51
C GLN A 18 29.29 23.70 10.01
N ASN A 19 29.64 22.79 10.92
CA ASN A 19 30.09 21.44 10.58
C ASN A 19 29.02 20.65 9.81
N HIS A 20 27.74 20.85 10.13
CA HIS A 20 26.64 20.21 9.42
C HIS A 20 26.50 20.70 7.97
N PHE A 21 26.58 22.00 7.75
CA PHE A 21 26.55 22.58 6.42
C PHE A 21 27.77 22.18 5.56
N ASP A 22 28.93 22.11 6.16
CA ASP A 22 30.16 21.73 5.45
C ASP A 22 30.21 20.24 5.06
N GLN A 23 29.49 19.37 5.77
CA GLN A 23 29.46 17.93 5.49
C GLN A 23 28.41 17.49 4.48
N LYS A 24 27.37 18.29 4.21
CA LYS A 24 26.22 17.86 3.36
C LYS A 24 25.81 18.91 2.33
N SER A 25 26.54 18.96 1.23
CA SER A 25 26.18 19.78 0.05
C SER A 25 24.97 19.29 -0.74
N ASN A 26 24.26 18.22 -0.33
CA ASN A 26 23.27 17.51 -1.16
C ASN A 26 21.88 17.32 -0.51
N HIS A 27 21.37 18.26 0.27
CA HIS A 27 20.00 18.13 0.79
C HIS A 27 18.96 18.92 -0.02
N ARG A 28 17.88 18.21 -0.42
CA ARG A 28 16.77 18.74 -1.23
C ARG A 28 16.09 19.93 -0.54
N ARG A 29 15.73 20.92 -1.35
CA ARG A 29 14.93 22.10 -0.98
C ARG A 29 13.68 21.67 -0.22
N GLY A 30 13.43 22.18 0.96
CA GLY A 30 12.18 22.02 1.70
C GLY A 30 12.26 21.54 3.14
N ALA A 31 13.44 21.12 3.65
CA ALA A 31 13.60 20.60 5.01
C ALA A 31 14.42 21.51 5.94
N LEU A 32 14.28 22.83 5.79
CA LEU A 32 15.14 23.81 6.48
C LEU A 32 15.24 23.62 8.01
N PRO A 33 14.17 23.50 8.81
CA PRO A 33 14.30 23.31 10.25
C PRO A 33 14.99 22.00 10.64
N TRP A 34 14.79 20.94 9.84
CA TRP A 34 15.41 19.63 10.06
C TRP A 34 16.88 19.61 9.62
N ALA A 35 17.23 20.34 8.58
CA ALA A 35 18.60 20.49 8.10
C ALA A 35 19.51 21.22 9.10
N PHE A 36 18.95 22.00 10.01
CA PHE A 36 19.71 22.69 11.06
C PHE A 36 20.09 21.81 12.25
N PHE A 37 19.56 20.60 12.37
CA PHE A 37 19.94 19.68 13.44
C PHE A 37 21.01 18.71 12.97
N PRO A 38 22.19 18.63 13.61
CA PRO A 38 23.24 17.68 13.25
C PRO A 38 22.76 16.23 13.35
N ASP A 39 23.26 15.36 12.45
CA ASP A 39 22.90 13.95 12.41
C ASP A 39 23.09 13.23 13.76
N ARG A 40 24.11 13.58 14.53
CA ARG A 40 24.34 13.01 15.86
C ARG A 40 23.21 13.31 16.86
N LEU A 41 22.45 14.41 16.67
CA LEU A 41 21.27 14.70 17.47
C LEU A 41 20.04 13.88 17.03
N ARG A 42 20.02 13.40 15.78
CA ARG A 42 18.99 12.48 15.29
C ARG A 42 19.12 11.09 15.90
N HIS A 43 20.34 10.64 16.18
CA HIS A 43 20.60 9.33 16.79
C HIS A 43 20.24 9.27 18.28
N ASP A 44 19.99 10.43 18.90
CA ASP A 44 19.54 10.50 20.29
C ASP A 44 18.02 10.34 20.46
N PHE A 45 17.26 10.20 19.35
CA PHE A 45 15.86 9.83 19.40
C PHE A 45 15.72 8.32 19.57
N ASP A 46 14.86 7.88 20.50
CA ASP A 46 14.48 6.49 20.61
C ASP A 46 13.77 6.02 19.32
N GLU A 47 14.00 4.77 18.90
CA GLU A 47 13.25 4.15 17.81
C GLU A 47 11.72 4.21 18.02
N ALA A 48 11.27 4.31 19.28
CA ALA A 48 9.87 4.50 19.63
C ALA A 48 9.35 5.89 19.23
N ASP A 49 10.17 6.93 19.39
CA ASP A 49 9.80 8.32 19.02
C ASP A 49 9.71 8.48 17.47
N GLU A 50 10.47 7.70 16.72
CA GLU A 50 10.34 7.64 15.25
C GLU A 50 9.03 6.97 14.81
N LYS A 51 8.59 5.94 15.52
CA LYS A 51 7.33 5.23 15.23
C LYS A 51 6.09 6.04 15.56
N ASP A 52 6.17 6.89 16.59
CA ASP A 52 5.06 7.74 17.05
C ASP A 52 4.93 9.07 16.29
N GLY A 53 5.68 9.24 15.21
CA GLY A 53 5.52 10.39 14.31
C GLY A 53 6.59 11.45 14.42
N CYS A 54 7.78 11.07 14.86
CA CYS A 54 9.00 11.87 14.93
C CYS A 54 8.84 13.23 15.59
N PHE A 55 9.60 13.46 16.63
CA PHE A 55 9.65 14.72 17.33
C PHE A 55 11.02 15.38 17.15
N VAL A 56 11.01 16.68 16.89
CA VAL A 56 12.21 17.51 16.96
C VAL A 56 12.27 18.12 18.34
N VAL A 57 13.34 17.89 19.08
CA VAL A 57 13.58 18.50 20.38
C VAL A 57 14.44 19.74 20.21
N CYS A 58 14.03 20.86 20.80
CA CYS A 58 14.82 22.10 20.80
C CYS A 58 16.04 21.93 21.68
N CYS A 59 17.21 21.69 21.10
CA CYS A 59 18.48 21.52 21.81
C CYS A 59 18.94 22.78 22.57
N VAL A 60 18.45 23.96 22.19
CA VAL A 60 18.75 25.23 22.91
C VAL A 60 18.05 25.28 24.26
N CYS A 61 16.86 24.72 24.40
CA CYS A 61 16.11 24.63 25.65
C CYS A 61 16.60 23.49 26.56
N HIS A 62 17.38 22.54 26.04
CA HIS A 62 17.86 21.37 26.77
C HIS A 62 19.29 20.98 26.40
N PRO A 63 20.27 21.67 26.94
CA PRO A 63 21.68 21.38 26.67
C PRO A 63 22.19 20.05 27.28
N GLY A 64 21.40 19.40 28.15
CA GLY A 64 21.79 18.18 28.86
C GLY A 64 21.43 16.85 28.23
N GLY A 65 20.91 16.81 26.96
CA GLY A 65 20.61 15.59 26.23
C GLY A 65 19.15 15.16 26.24
N LEU A 66 18.76 14.44 25.21
CA LEU A 66 17.39 14.05 24.87
C LEU A 66 16.80 12.98 25.80
N ARG A 67 17.64 12.09 26.34
CA ARG A 67 17.20 10.97 27.18
C ARG A 67 16.55 11.39 28.50
N GLN A 68 16.96 12.52 29.09
CA GLN A 68 16.38 13.01 30.34
C GLN A 68 15.06 13.76 30.14
N SER A 69 14.78 14.23 28.92
CA SER A 69 13.59 15.04 28.63
C SER A 69 12.34 14.24 28.31
N ALA A 70 12.48 13.03 27.77
CA ALA A 70 11.35 12.17 27.45
C ALA A 70 10.59 11.66 28.69
N ALA A 71 11.32 11.37 29.78
CA ALA A 71 10.74 10.88 31.03
C ALA A 71 10.03 11.96 31.86
N SER A 72 10.42 13.23 31.77
CA SER A 72 9.88 14.30 32.58
C SER A 72 8.61 14.97 32.02
N SER A 73 8.29 14.76 30.74
CA SER A 73 7.10 15.33 30.13
C SER A 73 5.80 14.56 30.45
N LEU A 74 5.90 13.36 31.04
CA LEU A 74 4.75 12.53 31.42
C LEU A 74 4.21 12.80 32.83
N SER A 75 4.91 13.60 33.67
CA SER A 75 4.57 13.80 35.09
C SER A 75 4.17 15.21 35.44
N GLY A 76 3.36 15.93 34.69
CA GLY A 76 2.65 17.16 35.14
C GLY A 76 3.46 18.24 35.91
N GLY A 77 4.78 18.17 35.90
CA GLY A 77 5.67 19.08 36.62
C GLY A 77 6.13 20.25 35.76
N LYS A 78 6.21 21.41 36.36
CA LYS A 78 6.61 22.67 35.75
C LYS A 78 7.89 22.58 34.92
N GLN A 79 7.77 23.03 33.68
CA GLN A 79 8.83 23.58 32.82
C GLN A 79 10.10 22.77 32.67
N THR A 80 10.14 22.00 31.65
CA THR A 80 11.38 21.37 31.19
C THR A 80 12.06 22.11 30.05
N GLY A 81 11.55 23.19 29.52
CA GLY A 81 12.15 23.85 28.35
C GLY A 81 12.24 22.99 27.08
N VAL A 82 11.77 21.75 27.15
CA VAL A 82 11.68 20.87 25.98
C VAL A 82 10.31 21.02 25.36
N PHE A 83 10.29 21.43 24.10
CA PHE A 83 9.08 21.52 23.30
C PHE A 83 9.11 20.43 22.24
N ARG A 84 8.14 19.52 22.30
CA ARG A 84 7.97 18.49 21.28
C ARG A 84 7.13 19.05 20.14
N TYR A 85 7.71 19.02 18.95
CA TYR A 85 7.01 19.38 17.72
C TYR A 85 6.82 18.13 16.88
N HIS A 86 5.58 17.85 16.52
CA HIS A 86 5.31 16.81 15.56
C HIS A 86 5.94 17.22 14.21
N TRP A 87 6.77 16.40 13.62
CA TRP A 87 7.50 16.73 12.38
C TRP A 87 6.58 17.09 11.20
N ARG A 88 5.28 16.70 11.25
CA ARG A 88 4.22 17.10 10.31
C ARG A 88 3.58 18.44 10.66
N THR A 89 3.76 18.96 11.84
CA THR A 89 3.43 20.35 12.13
C THR A 89 4.50 21.20 11.45
N GLY A 90 4.12 21.82 10.38
CA GLY A 90 5.00 22.37 9.39
C GLY A 90 6.12 23.27 9.96
N GLN A 91 7.11 23.51 9.14
CA GLN A 91 8.28 24.37 9.36
C GLN A 91 7.95 25.68 10.12
N ARG A 92 6.76 26.22 9.92
CA ARG A 92 6.27 27.44 10.56
C ARG A 92 6.24 27.38 12.10
N SER A 93 5.81 26.25 12.67
CA SER A 93 5.73 26.10 14.14
C SER A 93 7.12 26.05 14.80
N ILE A 94 8.10 25.44 14.15
CA ILE A 94 9.48 25.37 14.67
C ILE A 94 10.14 26.74 14.56
N THR A 95 9.99 27.41 13.41
CA THR A 95 10.52 28.77 13.19
C THR A 95 9.91 29.77 14.16
N ASP A 96 8.59 29.74 14.37
CA ASP A 96 7.89 30.60 15.33
C ASP A 96 8.33 30.34 16.78
N HIS A 97 8.62 29.09 17.14
CA HIS A 97 9.14 28.76 18.45
C HIS A 97 10.54 29.36 18.63
N VAL A 98 11.46 29.14 17.69
CA VAL A 98 12.83 29.64 17.77
C VAL A 98 12.84 31.16 17.80
N SER A 99 12.07 31.85 16.95
CA SER A 99 12.02 33.32 16.92
C SER A 99 11.45 33.95 18.19
N LYS A 100 10.46 33.28 18.83
CA LYS A 100 9.83 33.81 20.07
C LYS A 100 10.58 33.51 21.34
N LYS A 101 11.35 32.43 21.39
CA LYS A 101 11.98 31.92 22.61
C LYS A 101 13.50 31.98 22.57
N HIS A 102 14.11 32.03 21.41
CA HIS A 102 15.55 31.91 21.21
C HIS A 102 16.02 32.84 20.07
N ALA A 103 15.86 34.16 20.27
CA ALA A 103 16.25 35.14 19.24
C ALA A 103 17.73 35.03 18.87
N ASP A 104 18.61 34.83 19.86
CA ASP A 104 20.06 34.71 19.66
C ASP A 104 20.41 33.45 18.82
N ALA A 105 19.67 32.36 19.02
CA ALA A 105 19.85 31.15 18.24
C ALA A 105 19.36 31.32 16.78
N LEU A 106 18.32 32.12 16.54
CA LEU A 106 17.86 32.47 15.20
C LEU A 106 18.90 33.33 14.45
N GLU A 107 19.56 34.25 15.15
CA GLU A 107 20.64 35.09 14.61
C GLU A 107 21.82 34.20 14.19
N ALA A 108 22.28 33.30 15.07
CA ALA A 108 23.33 32.33 14.77
C ALA A 108 23.00 31.41 13.60
N LEU A 109 21.75 30.95 13.46
CA LEU A 109 21.26 30.17 12.35
C LEU A 109 21.32 30.97 11.02
N THR A 110 20.95 32.24 11.08
CA THR A 110 20.96 33.13 9.93
C THR A 110 22.41 33.41 9.46
N GLU A 111 23.32 33.69 10.40
CA GLU A 111 24.74 33.92 10.11
C GLU A 111 25.41 32.67 9.52
N ALA A 112 25.14 31.47 10.07
CA ALA A 112 25.65 30.21 9.55
C ALA A 112 25.17 29.94 8.12
N ARG A 113 23.90 30.24 7.81
CA ARG A 113 23.33 30.14 6.46
C ARG A 113 24.03 31.08 5.50
N ASP A 114 24.20 32.34 5.89
CA ASP A 114 24.78 33.37 5.03
C ASP A 114 26.28 33.13 4.79
N ALA A 115 26.98 32.55 5.76
CA ALA A 115 28.35 32.10 5.62
C ALA A 115 28.45 30.92 4.62
N HIS A 116 27.50 29.97 4.71
CA HIS A 116 27.42 28.84 3.78
C HIS A 116 27.17 29.30 2.32
N VAL A 117 26.20 30.22 2.13
CA VAL A 117 25.91 30.80 0.81
C VAL A 117 27.13 31.53 0.23
N ARG A 118 27.86 32.32 1.05
CA ARG A 118 29.11 32.98 0.62
C ARG A 118 30.20 32.00 0.22
N LYS A 119 30.25 30.82 0.84
CA LYS A 119 31.29 29.81 0.57
C LYS A 119 31.00 28.95 -0.68
N HIS A 120 29.71 28.72 -0.98
CA HIS A 120 29.30 27.74 -1.99
C HIS A 120 28.54 28.31 -3.21
N GLY A 121 28.32 29.65 -3.28
CA GLY A 121 27.69 30.31 -4.43
C GLY A 121 26.19 30.05 -4.59
N ASP A 122 25.60 30.59 -5.66
CA ASP A 122 24.16 30.84 -5.89
C ASP A 122 23.15 29.67 -5.89
N ASP A 123 23.43 28.54 -5.27
CA ASP A 123 22.48 27.43 -5.21
C ASP A 123 21.36 27.62 -4.17
N PHE A 124 21.23 28.81 -3.59
CA PHE A 124 20.27 29.15 -2.53
C PHE A 124 19.31 30.30 -2.89
N GLU A 125 18.70 30.28 -4.07
CA GLU A 125 17.50 31.10 -4.30
C GLU A 125 16.25 30.38 -3.79
N GLY A 126 15.85 30.72 -2.57
CA GLY A 126 14.62 30.19 -1.94
C GLY A 126 14.27 30.95 -0.67
N GLY A 127 13.75 32.16 -0.85
CA GLY A 127 13.30 33.17 0.09
C GLY A 127 12.94 32.81 1.50
N VAL A 128 13.59 33.48 2.44
CA VAL A 128 13.02 33.81 3.74
C VAL A 128 12.73 35.32 3.76
N GLY A 129 11.43 35.67 3.78
CA GLY A 129 10.90 36.88 4.37
C GLY A 129 11.31 38.23 3.77
N GLY A 130 10.85 38.57 2.60
CA GLY A 130 10.67 39.96 2.23
C GLY A 130 9.39 40.52 2.88
N LYS A 131 9.51 41.46 3.83
CA LYS A 131 8.42 42.30 4.29
C LYS A 131 7.90 43.11 3.12
N ARG A 132 6.65 42.92 2.71
CA ARG A 132 5.93 43.91 1.91
C ARG A 132 5.40 45.01 2.83
N PRO A 133 5.54 46.29 2.46
CA PRO A 133 4.93 47.37 3.22
C PRO A 133 3.41 47.31 3.06
N ALA A 134 2.71 47.64 4.14
CA ALA A 134 1.28 47.79 4.15
C ALA A 134 0.88 49.06 3.38
N SER A 135 0.12 48.95 2.33
CA SER A 135 -0.76 49.99 1.82
C SER A 135 -1.85 49.35 0.97
N ASP A 136 -3.05 49.72 1.33
CA ASP A 136 -4.29 49.79 0.59
C ASP A 136 -5.02 48.49 0.21
N ALA A 137 -6.08 48.29 1.01
CA ALA A 137 -7.25 47.54 0.62
C ALA A 137 -8.12 48.39 -0.34
N SER A 138 -8.27 47.95 -1.59
CA SER A 138 -9.50 48.19 -2.37
C SER A 138 -9.51 47.28 -3.61
N ASN A 139 -10.61 46.54 -3.75
CA ASN A 139 -11.23 46.00 -4.96
C ASN A 139 -10.29 45.61 -6.11
N ASP A 140 -10.28 44.29 -6.42
CA ASP A 140 -10.70 43.90 -7.78
C ASP A 140 -10.79 42.36 -7.82
N MET A 141 -12.02 41.91 -7.89
CA MET A 141 -12.40 40.59 -8.41
C MET A 141 -12.38 40.73 -9.94
N GLU A 142 -11.32 40.26 -10.57
CA GLU A 142 -11.22 39.86 -11.98
C GLU A 142 -9.74 39.78 -12.35
N ASP A 143 -9.20 38.57 -12.46
CA ASP A 143 -8.10 38.13 -13.33
C ASP A 143 -7.37 36.89 -12.77
N ASN A 144 -8.00 35.75 -12.95
CA ASN A 144 -7.28 34.44 -12.87
C ASN A 144 -7.59 33.58 -14.11
N ALA A 145 -7.33 34.15 -15.28
CA ALA A 145 -7.35 33.41 -16.54
C ALA A 145 -6.10 33.77 -17.35
N ARG A 146 -4.97 33.16 -17.00
CA ARG A 146 -3.77 33.10 -17.87
C ARG A 146 -2.74 32.11 -17.32
N PHE A 147 -2.90 30.83 -17.68
CA PHE A 147 -1.77 29.88 -17.79
C PHE A 147 -2.22 28.62 -18.54
N PHE A 148 -2.47 28.76 -19.84
CA PHE A 148 -2.34 27.66 -20.81
C PHE A 148 -1.95 28.26 -22.15
N PRO A 149 -0.93 27.75 -22.85
CA PRO A 149 -0.57 28.23 -24.18
C PRO A 149 -1.61 27.73 -25.20
N VAL A 150 -2.24 28.69 -25.87
CA VAL A 150 -3.13 28.48 -27.02
C VAL A 150 -2.28 28.08 -28.21
N VAL A 151 -2.53 26.91 -28.76
CA VAL A 151 -2.07 26.52 -30.10
C VAL A 151 -2.98 27.20 -31.11
N LYS A 152 -2.42 28.03 -31.97
CA LYS A 152 -3.11 28.72 -33.04
C LYS A 152 -3.55 27.73 -34.12
N GLU A 153 -4.83 27.70 -34.41
CA GLU A 153 -5.41 27.12 -35.62
C GLU A 153 -5.01 27.95 -36.85
N GLY A 154 -4.52 27.25 -37.84
CA GLY A 154 -4.26 27.78 -39.19
C GLY A 154 -5.36 27.36 -40.17
N ALA A 155 -5.78 28.29 -40.95
CA ALA A 155 -6.97 28.46 -41.78
C ALA A 155 -7.31 27.34 -42.78
N SER A 156 -8.60 27.30 -42.99
CA SER A 156 -9.44 26.66 -44.02
C SER A 156 -9.01 26.85 -45.46
N ASP A 157 -9.30 25.82 -46.28
CA ASP A 157 -9.87 25.88 -47.64
C ASP A 157 -10.33 24.45 -47.95
N GLY A 158 -11.46 24.08 -48.31
CA GLY A 158 -12.50 24.55 -49.19
C GLY A 158 -12.90 23.43 -50.15
N ILE A 159 -14.17 22.94 -50.01
CA ILE A 159 -15.04 22.44 -51.09
C ILE A 159 -14.72 21.09 -51.78
N GLY A 160 -15.68 20.16 -51.74
CA GLY A 160 -15.82 19.03 -52.64
C GLY A 160 -16.83 17.97 -52.22
N THR A 161 -18.12 18.23 -52.46
CA THR A 161 -19.18 17.21 -52.47
C THR A 161 -18.95 16.27 -53.68
N ASP A 162 -18.95 14.98 -53.46
CA ASP A 162 -19.61 14.05 -54.44
C ASP A 162 -19.94 12.70 -53.80
N SER A 163 -21.05 12.25 -54.25
CA SER A 163 -21.90 11.13 -53.93
C SER A 163 -21.35 9.76 -54.29
N ASP A 164 -21.83 8.79 -53.54
CA ASP A 164 -22.30 7.47 -53.97
C ASP A 164 -21.30 6.50 -54.61
N SER A 165 -21.02 5.40 -53.92
CA SER A 165 -21.09 4.05 -54.47
C SER A 165 -20.61 2.97 -53.49
N THR A 166 -21.54 2.13 -53.09
CA THR A 166 -21.34 0.80 -52.49
C THR A 166 -20.63 -0.14 -53.46
N PRO A 167 -19.69 -0.99 -53.03
CA PRO A 167 -19.39 -2.21 -53.76
C PRO A 167 -19.85 -3.47 -53.04
N ALA A 168 -20.47 -4.31 -53.85
CA ALA A 168 -21.07 -5.59 -53.58
C ALA A 168 -20.15 -6.64 -52.92
N ALA A 169 -20.79 -7.46 -52.10
CA ALA A 169 -20.28 -8.72 -51.58
C ALA A 169 -19.77 -9.68 -52.69
N LYS A 170 -18.48 -10.05 -52.64
CA LYS A 170 -17.96 -11.21 -53.38
C LYS A 170 -17.98 -12.45 -52.48
N GLN A 171 -18.87 -13.38 -52.82
CA GLN A 171 -18.87 -14.75 -52.32
C GLN A 171 -17.56 -15.44 -52.76
N ALA A 172 -16.79 -15.93 -51.78
CA ALA A 172 -15.66 -16.83 -52.04
C ALA A 172 -16.08 -18.28 -51.81
N LYS A 173 -15.74 -19.08 -52.78
CA LYS A 173 -16.06 -20.51 -52.94
C LYS A 173 -15.46 -21.37 -51.83
N THR A 174 -16.28 -22.32 -51.36
CA THR A 174 -15.89 -23.44 -50.51
C THR A 174 -14.90 -24.37 -51.22
N GLY A 175 -13.66 -24.42 -50.73
CA GLY A 175 -12.68 -25.44 -51.04
C GLY A 175 -12.54 -26.41 -49.86
N ARG A 176 -13.00 -27.66 -50.03
CA ARG A 176 -12.67 -28.78 -49.15
C ARG A 176 -11.15 -29.03 -49.18
N GLY A 177 -10.49 -28.91 -48.03
CA GLY A 177 -9.07 -29.27 -47.86
C GLY A 177 -8.84 -29.80 -46.46
N GLY A 178 -8.34 -31.00 -46.36
CA GLY A 178 -8.19 -31.91 -45.22
C GLY A 178 -7.74 -31.34 -43.88
N ALA A 179 -8.29 -31.95 -42.88
CA ALA A 179 -7.88 -31.79 -41.49
C ALA A 179 -6.38 -32.09 -41.31
N ARG A 180 -5.58 -31.07 -41.02
CA ARG A 180 -4.26 -31.22 -40.38
C ARG A 180 -4.48 -31.11 -38.89
N THR A 181 -4.56 -32.24 -38.22
CA THR A 181 -4.40 -32.38 -36.77
C THR A 181 -2.98 -32.01 -36.40
N GLY A 182 -2.82 -31.05 -35.46
CA GLY A 182 -1.53 -30.78 -34.81
C GLY A 182 -0.96 -29.37 -35.00
N ALA A 183 -1.79 -28.33 -34.85
CA ALA A 183 -1.23 -27.02 -34.48
C ALA A 183 -0.94 -27.05 -32.99
N GLY A 184 0.30 -27.36 -32.61
CA GLY A 184 0.77 -27.20 -31.24
C GLY A 184 0.52 -25.78 -30.76
N ARG A 185 0.01 -25.61 -29.54
CA ARG A 185 -0.11 -24.30 -28.91
C ARG A 185 1.21 -23.56 -29.11
N PRO A 186 1.20 -22.26 -29.47
CA PRO A 186 2.45 -21.48 -29.58
C PRO A 186 3.22 -21.62 -28.27
N ARG A 187 4.52 -21.93 -28.36
CA ARG A 187 5.39 -21.99 -27.20
C ARG A 187 5.36 -20.62 -26.54
N GLN A 188 4.87 -20.56 -25.33
CA GLN A 188 4.97 -19.33 -24.53
C GLN A 188 6.45 -19.06 -24.26
N GLU A 189 6.93 -17.89 -24.67
CA GLU A 189 8.29 -17.45 -24.38
C GLU A 189 8.42 -17.08 -22.90
N CYS A 190 9.63 -17.26 -22.34
CA CYS A 190 9.95 -16.82 -20.99
C CYS A 190 9.95 -15.28 -20.93
N PRO A 191 9.33 -14.64 -19.92
CA PRO A 191 9.44 -13.20 -19.75
C PRO A 191 10.91 -12.78 -19.60
N ASP A 192 11.27 -11.60 -20.12
CA ASP A 192 12.60 -11.03 -19.95
C ASP A 192 12.96 -10.87 -18.46
N VAL A 193 12.03 -10.34 -17.66
CA VAL A 193 12.14 -10.20 -16.21
C VAL A 193 11.01 -10.99 -15.55
N ILE A 194 11.37 -11.85 -14.59
CA ILE A 194 10.45 -12.64 -13.78
C ILE A 194 10.31 -11.97 -12.41
N ASP A 195 9.22 -11.24 -12.17
CA ASP A 195 8.98 -10.56 -10.90
C ASP A 195 8.01 -11.35 -10.02
N MET A 196 8.53 -11.98 -8.97
CA MET A 196 7.74 -12.80 -8.03
C MET A 196 7.55 -12.14 -6.66
N ARG A 197 7.77 -10.82 -6.54
CA ARG A 197 7.61 -10.10 -5.27
C ARG A 197 6.16 -10.08 -4.79
N SER A 198 5.23 -9.89 -5.71
CA SER A 198 3.80 -9.75 -5.40
C SER A 198 2.97 -9.85 -6.69
N ASP A 199 1.70 -10.22 -6.57
CA ASP A 199 0.70 -10.10 -7.63
C ASP A 199 0.28 -8.64 -7.93
N THR A 200 0.80 -7.67 -7.18
CA THR A 200 0.62 -6.24 -7.41
C THR A 200 1.60 -5.63 -8.41
N VAL A 201 2.59 -6.38 -8.88
CA VAL A 201 3.62 -5.90 -9.82
C VAL A 201 3.20 -6.06 -11.28
N THR A 202 2.10 -6.76 -11.55
CA THR A 202 1.56 -7.00 -12.89
C THR A 202 1.23 -5.70 -13.60
N LYS A 203 1.37 -5.73 -14.92
CA LYS A 203 1.05 -4.59 -15.79
C LYS A 203 -0.26 -4.84 -16.53
N PRO A 204 -1.04 -3.80 -16.81
CA PRO A 204 -2.26 -3.95 -17.58
C PRO A 204 -1.95 -4.54 -18.96
N THR A 205 -2.73 -5.58 -19.33
CA THR A 205 -2.62 -6.25 -20.62
C THR A 205 -2.91 -5.30 -21.79
N PRO A 206 -2.52 -5.63 -23.03
CA PRO A 206 -2.93 -4.85 -24.21
C PRO A 206 -4.45 -4.69 -24.33
N ALA A 207 -5.24 -5.70 -23.93
CA ALA A 207 -6.70 -5.62 -23.92
C ALA A 207 -7.21 -4.62 -22.88
N MET A 208 -6.68 -4.67 -21.65
CA MET A 208 -7.00 -3.68 -20.61
C MET A 208 -6.67 -2.25 -21.06
N ARG A 209 -5.49 -2.04 -21.69
CA ARG A 209 -5.09 -0.72 -22.19
C ARG A 209 -6.03 -0.17 -23.27
N ARG A 210 -6.48 -1.02 -24.19
CA ARG A 210 -7.50 -0.63 -25.17
C ARG A 210 -8.81 -0.28 -24.50
N ALA A 211 -9.30 -1.14 -23.61
CA ALA A 211 -10.53 -0.88 -22.86
C ALA A 211 -10.48 0.44 -22.09
N MET A 212 -9.31 0.76 -21.47
CA MET A 212 -9.11 2.05 -20.80
C MET A 212 -9.21 3.24 -21.76
N ALA A 213 -8.63 3.11 -22.96
CA ALA A 213 -8.64 4.18 -23.97
C ALA A 213 -10.02 4.40 -24.59
N GLU A 214 -10.83 3.34 -24.70
CA GLU A 214 -12.14 3.32 -25.35
C GLU A 214 -13.30 3.41 -24.36
N ALA A 215 -13.02 3.53 -23.04
CA ALA A 215 -14.04 3.53 -22.00
C ALA A 215 -15.02 4.70 -22.16
N GLU A 216 -16.32 4.40 -22.15
CA GLU A 216 -17.34 5.40 -21.97
C GLU A 216 -17.31 5.87 -20.51
N VAL A 217 -17.25 7.19 -20.30
CA VAL A 217 -17.07 7.78 -18.98
C VAL A 217 -18.09 8.89 -18.70
N GLY A 218 -18.39 9.07 -17.42
CA GLY A 218 -19.18 10.17 -16.87
C GLY A 218 -18.59 10.59 -15.53
N ASP A 219 -19.31 11.37 -14.75
CA ASP A 219 -18.85 11.80 -13.43
C ASP A 219 -19.39 10.84 -12.35
N ASP A 220 -18.50 10.04 -11.69
CA ASP A 220 -18.86 9.11 -10.62
C ASP A 220 -19.51 9.82 -9.40
N VAL A 221 -19.27 11.13 -9.21
CA VAL A 221 -19.90 11.89 -8.12
C VAL A 221 -21.38 12.13 -8.41
N PHE A 222 -21.74 12.35 -9.67
CA PHE A 222 -23.14 12.48 -10.09
C PHE A 222 -23.81 11.12 -10.31
N GLY A 223 -23.02 10.03 -10.34
CA GLY A 223 -23.54 8.69 -10.56
C GLY A 223 -23.90 8.43 -12.02
N ASP A 224 -23.21 9.08 -12.96
CA ASP A 224 -23.46 8.99 -14.39
C ASP A 224 -22.27 8.40 -15.21
N ASP A 225 -21.22 7.88 -14.55
CA ASP A 225 -20.17 7.12 -15.23
C ASP A 225 -20.65 5.69 -15.52
N PRO A 226 -20.98 5.36 -16.80
CA PRO A 226 -21.63 4.09 -17.11
C PRO A 226 -20.69 2.90 -16.89
N THR A 227 -19.39 3.08 -17.02
CA THR A 227 -18.40 2.00 -16.84
C THR A 227 -18.18 1.69 -15.36
N ILE A 228 -18.20 2.70 -14.48
CA ILE A 228 -18.20 2.50 -13.03
C ILE A 228 -19.46 1.78 -12.58
N ILE A 229 -20.63 2.23 -13.04
CA ILE A 229 -21.92 1.59 -12.72
C ILE A 229 -21.88 0.12 -13.10
N LYS A 230 -21.45 -0.20 -14.33
CA LYS A 230 -21.32 -1.58 -14.82
C LYS A 230 -20.38 -2.40 -13.95
N LEU A 231 -19.21 -1.86 -13.58
CA LEU A 231 -18.26 -2.58 -12.73
C LEU A 231 -18.87 -2.89 -11.35
N GLU A 232 -19.53 -1.92 -10.74
CA GLU A 232 -20.13 -2.07 -9.41
C GLU A 232 -21.28 -3.09 -9.44
N GLU A 233 -22.14 -3.06 -10.47
CA GLU A 233 -23.21 -4.03 -10.67
C GLU A 233 -22.67 -5.44 -10.90
N GLU A 234 -21.64 -5.59 -11.76
CA GLU A 234 -21.02 -6.88 -12.06
C GLU A 234 -20.33 -7.46 -10.82
N MET A 235 -19.64 -6.65 -10.02
CA MET A 235 -19.01 -7.10 -8.79
C MET A 235 -20.04 -7.45 -7.71
N ALA A 236 -21.10 -6.68 -7.55
CA ALA A 236 -22.20 -7.02 -6.65
C ALA A 236 -22.81 -8.37 -7.00
N ALA A 237 -23.12 -8.60 -8.27
CA ALA A 237 -23.66 -9.87 -8.77
C ALA A 237 -22.68 -11.04 -8.58
N THR A 238 -21.39 -10.84 -8.89
CA THR A 238 -20.35 -11.87 -8.78
C THR A 238 -20.20 -12.35 -7.34
N PHE A 239 -20.31 -11.45 -6.36
CA PHE A 239 -20.22 -11.79 -4.95
C PHE A 239 -21.56 -12.03 -4.26
N GLY A 240 -22.69 -12.02 -5.00
CA GLY A 240 -24.02 -12.26 -4.46
C GLY A 240 -24.45 -11.24 -3.41
N LYS A 241 -23.99 -9.99 -3.52
CA LYS A 241 -24.34 -8.88 -2.62
C LYS A 241 -25.24 -7.86 -3.35
N GLU A 242 -25.93 -7.02 -2.57
CA GLU A 242 -26.91 -6.07 -3.13
C GLU A 242 -26.30 -4.90 -3.90
N ALA A 243 -25.09 -4.50 -3.54
CA ALA A 243 -24.41 -3.36 -4.13
C ALA A 243 -22.88 -3.43 -3.94
N ALA A 244 -22.18 -2.62 -4.73
CA ALA A 244 -20.75 -2.41 -4.60
C ALA A 244 -20.38 -0.92 -4.69
N VAL A 245 -19.17 -0.59 -4.25
CA VAL A 245 -18.55 0.72 -4.47
C VAL A 245 -17.10 0.56 -4.88
N PHE A 246 -16.71 1.18 -5.99
CA PHE A 246 -15.33 1.22 -6.45
C PHE A 246 -14.49 2.18 -5.61
N VAL A 247 -13.30 1.74 -5.22
CA VAL A 247 -12.33 2.49 -4.40
C VAL A 247 -10.94 2.38 -4.98
N PRO A 248 -10.05 3.38 -4.77
CA PRO A 248 -8.71 3.38 -5.36
C PRO A 248 -7.79 2.27 -4.84
N SER A 249 -8.05 1.69 -3.66
CA SER A 249 -7.19 0.67 -3.04
C SER A 249 -7.95 -0.21 -2.05
N GLY A 250 -7.42 -1.42 -1.78
CA GLY A 250 -7.93 -2.30 -0.72
C GLY A 250 -7.84 -1.66 0.67
N THR A 251 -6.78 -0.90 0.93
CA THR A 251 -6.64 -0.14 2.18
C THR A 251 -7.82 0.83 2.39
N MET A 252 -8.22 1.55 1.34
CA MET A 252 -9.43 2.39 1.44
C MET A 252 -10.69 1.54 1.59
N GLY A 253 -10.77 0.40 0.89
CA GLY A 253 -11.90 -0.52 1.01
C GLY A 253 -12.10 -0.98 2.46
N ASN A 254 -11.05 -1.48 3.10
CA ASN A 254 -11.08 -1.89 4.51
C ASN A 254 -11.39 -0.71 5.43
N LEU A 255 -10.73 0.44 5.21
CA LEU A 255 -10.90 1.64 6.00
C LEU A 255 -12.36 2.09 6.07
N ILE A 256 -13.02 2.22 4.89
CA ILE A 256 -14.41 2.67 4.86
C ILE A 256 -15.39 1.59 5.29
N ALA A 257 -15.14 0.31 4.99
CA ALA A 257 -16.01 -0.78 5.36
C ALA A 257 -16.08 -0.95 6.90
N VAL A 258 -14.91 -1.10 7.54
CA VAL A 258 -14.83 -1.18 9.00
C VAL A 258 -15.29 0.13 9.66
N GLY A 259 -14.97 1.28 9.04
CA GLY A 259 -15.42 2.58 9.51
C GLY A 259 -16.95 2.72 9.54
N VAL A 260 -17.68 2.13 8.56
CA VAL A 260 -19.15 2.09 8.58
C VAL A 260 -19.68 1.21 9.71
N HIS A 261 -19.06 0.04 9.93
CA HIS A 261 -19.45 -0.82 11.06
C HIS A 261 -19.16 -0.17 12.41
N CYS A 262 -18.11 0.66 12.48
CA CYS A 262 -17.66 1.39 13.66
C CYS A 262 -18.06 2.88 13.63
N GLU A 263 -19.21 3.25 13.07
CA GLU A 263 -19.63 4.64 12.86
C GLU A 263 -19.84 5.44 14.15
N VAL A 264 -20.02 4.77 15.26
CA VAL A 264 -20.19 5.41 16.58
C VAL A 264 -18.83 5.45 17.29
N ARG A 265 -18.48 6.63 17.85
CA ARG A 265 -17.26 6.76 18.66
C ARG A 265 -17.28 5.81 19.84
N GLY A 266 -16.14 5.20 20.17
CA GLY A 266 -16.05 4.16 21.18
C GLY A 266 -16.32 2.76 20.65
N SER A 267 -16.45 2.60 19.33
CA SER A 267 -16.55 1.27 18.70
C SER A 267 -15.19 0.57 18.65
N GLU A 268 -15.24 -0.76 18.75
CA GLU A 268 -14.09 -1.66 18.68
C GLU A 268 -14.27 -2.67 17.54
N PHE A 269 -13.15 -3.01 16.85
CA PHE A 269 -13.11 -4.10 15.88
C PHE A 269 -12.14 -5.18 16.32
N ILE A 270 -12.56 -6.44 16.23
CA ILE A 270 -11.70 -7.61 16.46
C ILE A 270 -11.02 -7.99 15.16
N CYS A 271 -9.72 -8.28 15.20
CA CYS A 271 -8.96 -8.75 14.03
C CYS A 271 -7.81 -9.67 14.45
N GLY A 272 -7.20 -10.34 13.49
CA GLY A 272 -5.96 -11.08 13.73
C GLY A 272 -4.76 -10.13 13.93
N SER A 273 -3.87 -10.46 14.85
CA SER A 273 -2.62 -9.68 15.09
C SER A 273 -1.69 -9.67 13.87
N LEU A 274 -1.84 -10.62 12.95
CA LEU A 274 -1.11 -10.69 11.68
C LEU A 274 -1.94 -10.19 10.49
N ALA A 275 -3.15 -9.67 10.71
CA ALA A 275 -4.01 -9.17 9.65
C ALA A 275 -3.46 -7.89 9.01
N HIS A 276 -3.67 -7.74 7.70
CA HIS A 276 -3.21 -6.58 6.93
C HIS A 276 -3.77 -5.26 7.46
N ILE A 277 -5.05 -5.24 7.82
CA ILE A 277 -5.73 -4.06 8.39
C ILE A 277 -5.11 -3.58 9.71
N HIS A 278 -4.44 -4.50 10.44
CA HIS A 278 -3.78 -4.18 11.70
C HIS A 278 -2.35 -3.68 11.51
N ILE A 279 -1.60 -4.28 10.56
CA ILE A 279 -0.15 -4.07 10.44
C ILE A 279 0.20 -3.05 9.36
N TYR A 280 -0.47 -3.08 8.18
CA TYR A 280 0.04 -2.43 6.96
C TYR A 280 -0.79 -1.24 6.47
N GLU A 281 -1.82 -0.82 7.20
CA GLU A 281 -2.73 0.27 6.79
C GLU A 281 -2.56 1.56 7.61
N GLN A 282 -1.34 1.79 8.12
CA GLN A 282 -0.95 3.02 8.85
C GLN A 282 -1.84 3.33 10.08
N GLY A 283 -2.49 2.31 10.68
CA GLY A 283 -3.42 2.54 11.78
C GLY A 283 -4.61 3.42 11.40
N GLY A 284 -4.96 3.44 10.10
CA GLY A 284 -6.01 4.31 9.56
C GLY A 284 -7.37 4.14 10.23
N LEU A 285 -7.72 2.91 10.63
CA LEU A 285 -8.96 2.64 11.38
C LEU A 285 -9.02 3.40 12.71
N SER A 286 -7.89 3.51 13.40
CA SER A 286 -7.83 4.28 14.65
C SER A 286 -7.73 5.79 14.42
N THR A 287 -6.90 6.22 13.46
CA THR A 287 -6.58 7.64 13.28
C THR A 287 -7.66 8.40 12.48
N LEU A 288 -8.31 7.76 11.52
CA LEU A 288 -9.30 8.40 10.65
C LEU A 288 -10.74 8.02 11.03
N MET A 289 -10.98 6.75 11.43
CA MET A 289 -12.32 6.28 11.78
C MET A 289 -12.58 6.30 13.28
N GLY A 290 -11.54 6.41 14.12
CA GLY A 290 -11.67 6.41 15.58
C GLY A 290 -12.07 5.05 16.16
N ALA A 291 -11.88 3.97 15.40
CA ALA A 291 -12.18 2.61 15.83
C ALA A 291 -11.03 2.02 16.65
N HIS A 292 -11.35 1.38 17.78
CA HIS A 292 -10.35 0.78 18.65
C HIS A 292 -10.01 -0.65 18.17
N PRO A 293 -8.72 -0.98 17.91
CA PRO A 293 -8.34 -2.33 17.50
C PRO A 293 -8.27 -3.29 18.69
N ARG A 294 -8.78 -4.51 18.50
CA ARG A 294 -8.60 -5.64 19.43
C ARG A 294 -7.98 -6.82 18.68
N PRO A 295 -6.63 -6.84 18.57
CA PRO A 295 -5.94 -7.90 17.85
C PRO A 295 -5.93 -9.19 18.69
N LEU A 296 -6.22 -10.33 18.04
CA LEU A 296 -6.13 -11.68 18.58
C LEU A 296 -5.01 -12.45 17.87
N THR A 297 -4.42 -13.43 18.55
CA THR A 297 -3.35 -14.24 17.97
C THR A 297 -3.89 -15.11 16.83
N ASN A 298 -3.32 -14.96 15.62
CA ASN A 298 -3.61 -15.87 14.53
C ASN A 298 -3.00 -17.25 14.78
N ARG A 299 -3.74 -18.28 14.45
CA ARG A 299 -3.22 -19.64 14.28
C ARG A 299 -2.37 -19.72 12.98
N ALA A 300 -1.56 -20.75 12.87
CA ALA A 300 -0.69 -20.95 11.70
C ALA A 300 -1.45 -21.11 10.37
N ASP A 301 -2.70 -21.51 10.43
CA ASP A 301 -3.61 -21.62 9.28
C ASP A 301 -4.36 -20.31 8.94
N GLY A 302 -4.09 -19.24 9.67
CA GLY A 302 -4.71 -17.92 9.49
C GLY A 302 -6.00 -17.72 10.29
N THR A 303 -6.56 -18.76 10.93
CA THR A 303 -7.77 -18.66 11.74
C THR A 303 -7.49 -17.98 13.08
N LEU A 304 -8.56 -17.52 13.73
CA LEU A 304 -8.59 -17.13 15.14
C LEU A 304 -9.34 -18.21 15.95
N ASP A 305 -8.98 -18.41 17.21
CA ASP A 305 -9.75 -19.32 18.06
C ASP A 305 -11.14 -18.72 18.36
N LEU A 306 -12.21 -19.47 18.12
CA LEU A 306 -13.57 -19.00 18.39
C LEU A 306 -13.78 -18.65 19.87
N LYS A 307 -13.10 -19.35 20.78
CA LYS A 307 -13.15 -19.03 22.22
C LYS A 307 -12.47 -17.71 22.53
N ASP A 308 -11.37 -17.39 21.82
CA ASP A 308 -10.69 -16.11 21.99
C ASP A 308 -11.53 -14.97 21.40
N ILE A 309 -12.24 -15.21 20.29
CA ILE A 309 -13.20 -14.25 19.72
C ILE A 309 -14.33 -13.98 20.71
N GLU A 310 -14.93 -15.03 21.29
CA GLU A 310 -16.00 -14.94 22.30
C GLU A 310 -15.53 -14.15 23.54
N ALA A 311 -14.37 -14.51 24.09
CA ALA A 311 -13.76 -13.81 25.23
C ALA A 311 -13.36 -12.37 24.91
N ALA A 312 -13.22 -12.01 23.63
CA ALA A 312 -12.88 -10.66 23.21
C ALA A 312 -14.09 -9.73 23.15
N ILE A 313 -15.31 -10.24 23.03
CA ILE A 313 -16.52 -9.41 23.03
C ILE A 313 -16.69 -8.76 24.41
N ARG A 314 -16.81 -7.43 24.40
CA ARG A 314 -16.95 -6.65 25.63
C ARG A 314 -18.37 -6.70 26.15
N PRO A 315 -18.56 -6.75 27.50
CA PRO A 315 -19.85 -6.50 28.09
C PRO A 315 -20.31 -5.07 27.86
N ASP A 316 -21.60 -4.83 27.88
CA ASP A 316 -22.18 -3.48 27.84
C ASP A 316 -21.97 -2.77 29.18
N ASP A 317 -20.82 -2.10 29.32
CA ASP A 317 -20.38 -1.39 30.50
C ASP A 317 -19.59 -0.15 30.11
N GLN A 318 -19.78 0.98 30.82
CA GLN A 318 -19.16 2.27 30.55
C GLN A 318 -17.62 2.26 30.51
N HIS A 319 -16.98 1.22 31.05
CA HIS A 319 -15.52 1.08 31.08
C HIS A 319 -14.94 0.55 29.75
N PHE A 320 -15.78 0.01 28.88
CA PHE A 320 -15.31 -0.71 27.68
C PHE A 320 -15.79 -0.07 26.37
N PRO A 321 -14.99 -0.15 25.29
CA PRO A 321 -15.48 0.12 23.96
C PRO A 321 -16.52 -0.94 23.55
N VAL A 322 -17.41 -0.57 22.62
CA VAL A 322 -18.45 -1.48 22.12
C VAL A 322 -17.92 -2.25 20.92
N THR A 323 -17.81 -3.58 21.04
CA THR A 323 -17.42 -4.46 19.92
C THR A 323 -18.48 -4.41 18.82
N LYS A 324 -18.09 -4.11 17.56
CA LYS A 324 -19.00 -3.91 16.43
C LYS A 324 -18.75 -4.85 15.26
N VAL A 325 -17.51 -5.29 15.05
CA VAL A 325 -17.18 -6.07 13.87
C VAL A 325 -16.01 -7.03 14.14
N LEU A 326 -16.15 -8.26 13.62
CA LEU A 326 -15.08 -9.24 13.47
C LEU A 326 -14.51 -9.12 12.06
N CYS A 327 -13.19 -8.95 11.93
CA CYS A 327 -12.49 -8.86 10.67
C CYS A 327 -11.60 -10.08 10.44
N LEU A 328 -11.77 -10.77 9.31
CA LEU A 328 -10.92 -11.88 8.87
C LEU A 328 -10.24 -11.51 7.55
N GLU A 329 -9.09 -12.14 7.25
CA GLU A 329 -8.34 -11.92 6.00
C GLU A 329 -8.32 -13.19 5.15
N GLN A 330 -8.71 -13.08 3.86
CA GLN A 330 -8.88 -14.21 2.95
C GLN A 330 -8.34 -13.86 1.54
N THR A 331 -7.28 -14.52 1.03
CA THR A 331 -6.39 -15.47 1.73
C THR A 331 -5.47 -14.73 2.71
N HIS A 332 -5.06 -15.39 3.79
CA HIS A 332 -4.25 -14.72 4.82
C HIS A 332 -2.78 -14.61 4.41
N ASN A 333 -2.33 -13.41 4.04
CA ASN A 333 -1.01 -13.15 3.47
C ASN A 333 0.14 -13.53 4.43
N LYS A 334 0.13 -13.01 5.68
CA LYS A 334 1.23 -13.27 6.64
C LYS A 334 1.27 -14.71 7.17
N CYS A 335 0.18 -15.43 7.06
CA CYS A 335 0.15 -16.86 7.39
C CYS A 335 0.53 -17.76 6.20
N GLY A 336 1.14 -17.22 5.14
CA GLY A 336 1.62 -18.01 4.00
C GLY A 336 0.61 -18.15 2.86
N GLY A 337 -0.28 -17.19 2.68
CA GLY A 337 -1.34 -17.27 1.68
C GLY A 337 -2.38 -18.35 1.99
N ARG A 338 -2.58 -18.61 3.30
CA ARG A 338 -3.53 -19.62 3.79
C ARG A 338 -4.94 -19.28 3.38
N VAL A 339 -5.66 -20.31 2.98
CA VAL A 339 -7.09 -20.24 2.68
C VAL A 339 -7.85 -20.65 3.92
N LEU A 340 -8.65 -19.75 4.49
CA LEU A 340 -9.51 -20.06 5.62
C LEU A 340 -10.56 -21.10 5.17
N PRO A 341 -10.76 -22.18 5.93
CA PRO A 341 -11.80 -23.17 5.64
C PRO A 341 -13.18 -22.52 5.54
N LEU A 342 -14.00 -22.96 4.59
CA LEU A 342 -15.32 -22.38 4.35
C LEU A 342 -16.21 -22.50 5.59
N GLU A 343 -16.20 -23.68 6.23
CA GLU A 343 -16.96 -23.97 7.45
C GLU A 343 -16.51 -23.09 8.64
N TYR A 344 -15.25 -22.64 8.65
CA TYR A 344 -14.77 -21.71 9.66
C TYR A 344 -15.33 -20.30 9.43
N VAL A 345 -15.34 -19.84 8.18
CA VAL A 345 -15.91 -18.52 7.83
C VAL A 345 -17.41 -18.51 8.10
N ASP A 346 -18.12 -19.61 7.77
CA ASP A 346 -19.55 -19.76 8.04
C ASP A 346 -19.83 -19.68 9.56
N LYS A 347 -19.07 -20.41 10.38
CA LYS A 347 -19.19 -20.36 11.85
C LYS A 347 -18.90 -18.97 12.41
N CYS A 348 -17.92 -18.25 11.85
CA CYS A 348 -17.67 -16.86 12.27
C CYS A 348 -18.84 -15.94 11.91
N GLY A 349 -19.51 -16.16 10.78
CA GLY A 349 -20.71 -15.41 10.41
C GLY A 349 -21.92 -15.72 11.28
N GLU A 350 -22.12 -16.99 11.64
CA GLU A 350 -23.15 -17.41 12.62
C GLU A 350 -22.89 -16.76 13.98
N PHE A 351 -21.66 -16.89 14.47
CA PHE A 351 -21.22 -16.28 15.71
C PHE A 351 -21.43 -14.76 15.73
N ALA A 352 -21.05 -14.07 14.65
CA ALA A 352 -21.22 -12.63 14.53
C ALA A 352 -22.69 -12.22 14.64
N ARG A 353 -23.59 -12.94 13.95
CA ARG A 353 -25.04 -12.69 14.01
C ARG A 353 -25.62 -12.96 15.42
N GLU A 354 -25.20 -14.03 16.08
CA GLU A 354 -25.65 -14.36 17.44
C GLU A 354 -25.28 -13.28 18.46
N HIS A 355 -24.12 -12.63 18.26
CA HIS A 355 -23.62 -11.58 19.14
C HIS A 355 -23.97 -10.14 18.69
N GLY A 356 -24.72 -9.98 17.61
CA GLY A 356 -25.12 -8.66 17.10
C GLY A 356 -23.96 -7.80 16.61
N ILE A 357 -22.85 -8.44 16.15
CA ILE A 357 -21.71 -7.80 15.50
C ILE A 357 -21.66 -8.17 14.01
N ALA A 358 -20.96 -7.39 13.21
CA ALA A 358 -20.78 -7.68 11.80
C ALA A 358 -19.59 -8.60 11.55
N LEU A 359 -19.60 -9.34 10.42
CA LEU A 359 -18.44 -10.01 9.86
C LEU A 359 -17.94 -9.26 8.62
N HIS A 360 -16.71 -8.72 8.67
CA HIS A 360 -16.00 -8.14 7.53
C HIS A 360 -14.90 -9.07 7.04
N LEU A 361 -14.82 -9.27 5.71
CA LEU A 361 -13.70 -9.97 5.09
C LEU A 361 -12.78 -8.96 4.36
N ASP A 362 -11.52 -8.89 4.79
CA ASP A 362 -10.45 -8.42 3.91
C ASP A 362 -10.22 -9.48 2.84
N GLY A 363 -10.94 -9.31 1.75
CA GLY A 363 -10.92 -10.19 0.58
C GLY A 363 -9.89 -9.76 -0.47
N ALA A 364 -8.75 -9.22 -0.05
CA ALA A 364 -7.71 -8.76 -0.97
C ALA A 364 -7.29 -9.82 -2.00
N ARG A 365 -7.41 -11.12 -1.63
CA ARG A 365 -7.17 -12.27 -2.51
C ARG A 365 -8.32 -13.28 -2.49
N ILE A 366 -9.53 -12.80 -2.36
CA ILE A 366 -10.73 -13.67 -2.32
C ILE A 366 -10.92 -14.49 -3.61
N TRP A 367 -10.46 -13.97 -4.74
CA TRP A 367 -10.44 -14.71 -6.00
C TRP A 367 -9.58 -15.98 -5.90
N ASN A 368 -8.41 -15.87 -5.27
CA ASN A 368 -7.55 -17.02 -5.00
C ASN A 368 -8.19 -17.98 -4.01
N ALA A 369 -8.87 -17.47 -2.99
CA ALA A 369 -9.57 -18.32 -2.03
C ALA A 369 -10.70 -19.12 -2.69
N ALA A 370 -11.54 -18.47 -3.48
CA ALA A 370 -12.63 -19.12 -4.21
C ALA A 370 -12.10 -20.22 -5.14
N ALA A 371 -11.03 -19.92 -5.90
CA ALA A 371 -10.39 -20.89 -6.79
C ALA A 371 -9.80 -22.09 -6.01
N ALA A 372 -9.14 -21.84 -4.87
CA ALA A 372 -8.57 -22.91 -4.05
C ALA A 372 -9.62 -23.78 -3.36
N LEU A 373 -10.75 -23.19 -2.96
CA LEU A 373 -11.88 -23.90 -2.35
C LEU A 373 -12.76 -24.62 -3.38
N GLY A 374 -12.61 -24.30 -4.66
CA GLY A 374 -13.45 -24.85 -5.74
C GLY A 374 -14.89 -24.37 -5.66
N VAL A 375 -15.13 -23.15 -5.16
CA VAL A 375 -16.47 -22.57 -5.00
C VAL A 375 -16.60 -21.27 -5.80
N THR A 376 -17.84 -20.79 -5.99
CA THR A 376 -18.07 -19.47 -6.56
C THR A 376 -17.62 -18.36 -5.63
N PRO A 377 -17.23 -17.18 -6.16
CA PRO A 377 -16.92 -16.02 -5.33
C PRO A 377 -18.08 -15.66 -4.36
N ALA A 378 -19.33 -15.78 -4.79
CA ALA A 378 -20.51 -15.56 -3.95
C ALA A 378 -20.51 -16.49 -2.74
N ARG A 379 -20.27 -17.80 -2.94
CA ARG A 379 -20.23 -18.78 -1.84
C ARG A 379 -19.07 -18.51 -0.86
N ALA A 380 -17.92 -18.10 -1.40
CA ALA A 380 -16.74 -17.82 -0.57
C ALA A 380 -16.94 -16.64 0.41
N VAL A 381 -17.91 -15.77 0.17
CA VAL A 381 -18.20 -14.58 0.98
C VAL A 381 -19.63 -14.55 1.55
N GLU A 382 -20.38 -15.63 1.40
CA GLU A 382 -21.80 -15.70 1.77
C GLU A 382 -22.04 -15.26 3.21
N ALA A 383 -21.23 -15.76 4.14
CA ALA A 383 -21.37 -15.51 5.58
C ALA A 383 -21.02 -14.07 6.01
N ALA A 384 -20.31 -13.30 5.16
CA ALA A 384 -19.84 -11.96 5.51
C ALA A 384 -20.89 -10.88 5.22
N ASP A 385 -20.97 -9.87 6.08
CA ASP A 385 -21.82 -8.69 5.89
C ASP A 385 -21.19 -7.71 4.89
N SER A 386 -19.87 -7.64 4.86
CA SER A 386 -19.11 -6.78 3.93
C SER A 386 -17.79 -7.42 3.53
N VAL A 387 -17.33 -7.11 2.32
CA VAL A 387 -16.05 -7.61 1.78
C VAL A 387 -15.33 -6.51 1.04
N SER A 388 -14.03 -6.35 1.29
CA SER A 388 -13.13 -5.54 0.47
C SER A 388 -12.40 -6.44 -0.52
N VAL A 389 -12.61 -6.25 -1.83
CA VAL A 389 -12.10 -7.11 -2.90
C VAL A 389 -11.10 -6.36 -3.75
N CYS A 390 -9.84 -6.79 -3.81
CA CYS A 390 -8.86 -6.18 -4.71
C CYS A 390 -9.05 -6.65 -6.17
N LEU A 391 -9.02 -5.67 -7.08
CA LEU A 391 -8.96 -5.88 -8.53
C LEU A 391 -7.50 -5.83 -9.02
N SER A 392 -6.62 -5.11 -8.29
CA SER A 392 -5.22 -4.84 -8.61
C SER A 392 -4.23 -5.89 -8.09
N LYS A 393 -4.68 -7.11 -7.80
CA LYS A 393 -3.85 -8.25 -7.39
C LYS A 393 -4.03 -9.42 -8.36
N ALA A 394 -4.68 -10.51 -7.96
CA ALA A 394 -4.85 -11.70 -8.79
C ALA A 394 -5.45 -11.42 -10.19
N LEU A 395 -6.37 -10.48 -10.30
CA LEU A 395 -6.96 -10.08 -11.58
C LEU A 395 -6.01 -9.25 -12.46
N GLY A 396 -5.00 -8.59 -11.88
CA GLY A 396 -4.03 -7.79 -12.63
C GLY A 396 -4.54 -6.45 -13.15
N ALA A 397 -5.67 -5.93 -12.65
CA ALA A 397 -6.07 -4.58 -12.98
C ALA A 397 -5.03 -3.56 -12.46
N PRO A 398 -4.80 -2.43 -13.17
CA PRO A 398 -3.73 -1.49 -12.80
C PRO A 398 -3.95 -0.81 -11.46
N VAL A 399 -5.20 -0.69 -11.00
CA VAL A 399 -5.59 0.00 -9.78
C VAL A 399 -6.98 -0.43 -9.32
N GLY A 400 -7.23 -0.30 -8.03
CA GLY A 400 -8.56 -0.33 -7.48
C GLY A 400 -8.97 -1.60 -6.78
N SER A 401 -10.04 -1.44 -6.05
CA SER A 401 -10.76 -2.47 -5.29
C SER A 401 -12.24 -2.14 -5.30
N VAL A 402 -13.07 -3.06 -4.87
CA VAL A 402 -14.49 -2.80 -4.61
C VAL A 402 -14.84 -3.23 -3.19
N VAL A 403 -15.73 -2.49 -2.56
CA VAL A 403 -16.39 -2.94 -1.33
C VAL A 403 -17.79 -3.41 -1.72
N VAL A 404 -18.15 -4.60 -1.29
CA VAL A 404 -19.49 -5.18 -1.53
C VAL A 404 -20.23 -5.41 -0.23
N GLY A 405 -21.56 -5.27 -0.26
CA GLY A 405 -22.44 -5.44 0.90
C GLY A 405 -23.89 -5.09 0.59
N THR A 406 -24.68 -4.78 1.63
CA THR A 406 -26.06 -4.31 1.44
C THR A 406 -26.08 -2.91 0.81
N ARG A 407 -27.14 -2.54 0.13
CA ARG A 407 -27.31 -1.22 -0.51
C ARG A 407 -27.19 -0.08 0.51
N ALA A 408 -27.78 -0.25 1.69
CA ALA A 408 -27.71 0.73 2.78
C ALA A 408 -26.27 0.90 3.31
N PHE A 409 -25.53 -0.19 3.47
CA PHE A 409 -24.13 -0.19 3.88
C PHE A 409 -23.26 0.52 2.84
N ILE A 410 -23.41 0.19 1.56
CA ILE A 410 -22.62 0.77 0.46
C ILE A 410 -22.92 2.28 0.31
N ALA A 411 -24.15 2.73 0.55
CA ALA A 411 -24.46 4.16 0.57
C ALA A 411 -23.65 4.91 1.65
N LYS A 412 -23.45 4.33 2.83
CA LYS A 412 -22.58 4.88 3.88
C LYS A 412 -21.10 4.82 3.46
N CYS A 413 -20.64 3.72 2.85
CA CYS A 413 -19.28 3.59 2.31
C CYS A 413 -18.96 4.69 1.29
N ARG A 414 -19.90 5.05 0.39
CA ARG A 414 -19.72 6.17 -0.56
C ARG A 414 -19.47 7.50 0.15
N ARG A 415 -20.16 7.76 1.26
CA ARG A 415 -19.95 8.98 2.06
C ARG A 415 -18.56 9.00 2.69
N LEU A 416 -18.11 7.89 3.28
CA LEU A 416 -16.76 7.79 3.84
C LEU A 416 -15.68 7.83 2.74
N ARG A 417 -15.90 7.18 1.58
CA ARG A 417 -15.01 7.31 0.42
C ARG A 417 -14.80 8.78 0.04
N LYS A 418 -15.87 9.58 0.03
CA LYS A 418 -15.78 11.02 -0.25
C LYS A 418 -14.97 11.75 0.81
N ALA A 419 -15.25 11.50 2.09
CA ALA A 419 -14.56 12.14 3.21
C ALA A 419 -13.05 11.82 3.23
N CYS A 420 -12.66 10.58 2.86
CA CYS A 420 -11.28 10.14 2.76
C CYS A 420 -10.57 10.55 1.45
N GLY A 421 -11.22 11.31 0.57
CA GLY A 421 -10.62 11.78 -0.70
C GLY A 421 -10.53 10.70 -1.79
N GLY A 422 -11.21 9.56 -1.65
CA GLY A 422 -11.17 8.44 -2.60
C GLY A 422 -12.20 8.50 -3.72
N THR A 423 -13.03 9.54 -3.77
CA THR A 423 -13.97 9.74 -4.87
C THR A 423 -13.24 10.37 -6.07
N MET A 424 -13.40 9.77 -7.22
CA MET A 424 -12.83 10.22 -8.49
C MET A 424 -13.93 10.82 -9.37
N ARG A 425 -13.58 11.30 -10.57
CA ARG A 425 -14.52 11.81 -11.57
C ARG A 425 -14.72 10.76 -12.66
N GLN A 426 -14.03 10.85 -13.78
CA GLN A 426 -14.13 9.93 -14.92
C GLN A 426 -13.34 8.64 -14.66
N ALA A 427 -13.72 7.91 -13.61
CA ALA A 427 -13.04 6.70 -13.16
C ALA A 427 -13.39 5.47 -14.02
N GLY A 428 -14.34 5.57 -14.92
CA GLY A 428 -14.68 4.51 -15.88
C GLY A 428 -13.50 4.03 -16.70
N THR A 429 -12.53 4.91 -16.98
CA THR A 429 -11.25 4.52 -17.59
C THR A 429 -10.55 3.40 -16.80
N LEU A 430 -10.53 3.48 -15.48
CA LEU A 430 -9.92 2.47 -14.60
C LEU A 430 -10.83 1.23 -14.45
N ALA A 431 -12.13 1.46 -14.35
CA ALA A 431 -13.14 0.40 -14.26
C ALA A 431 -13.16 -0.50 -15.50
N ALA A 432 -12.94 0.06 -16.68
CA ALA A 432 -12.85 -0.70 -17.93
C ALA A 432 -11.72 -1.74 -17.90
N ALA A 433 -10.55 -1.37 -17.34
CA ALA A 433 -9.46 -2.33 -17.15
C ALA A 433 -9.85 -3.45 -16.17
N ALA A 434 -10.56 -3.11 -15.09
CA ALA A 434 -11.00 -4.08 -14.09
C ALA A 434 -12.05 -5.07 -14.66
N LEU A 435 -13.00 -4.59 -15.46
CA LEU A 435 -13.98 -5.42 -16.17
C LEU A 435 -13.28 -6.38 -17.14
N THR A 436 -12.32 -5.89 -17.92
CA THR A 436 -11.51 -6.71 -18.83
C THR A 436 -10.71 -7.76 -18.06
N ALA A 437 -10.09 -7.35 -16.94
CA ALA A 437 -9.33 -8.24 -16.07
C ALA A 437 -10.22 -9.37 -15.50
N HIS A 438 -11.41 -9.03 -15.04
CA HIS A 438 -12.36 -9.99 -14.51
C HIS A 438 -12.75 -11.03 -15.58
N GLY A 439 -13.06 -10.60 -16.81
CA GLY A 439 -13.45 -11.49 -17.90
C GLY A 439 -12.31 -12.38 -18.44
N GLU A 440 -11.09 -11.83 -18.55
CA GLU A 440 -9.96 -12.54 -19.17
C GLU A 440 -9.11 -13.35 -18.18
N ILE A 441 -8.82 -12.78 -16.99
CA ILE A 441 -7.89 -13.37 -16.01
C ILE A 441 -8.64 -14.12 -14.91
N GLY A 442 -9.80 -13.63 -14.48
CA GLY A 442 -10.59 -14.25 -13.43
C GLY A 442 -10.76 -15.78 -13.59
N PRO A 443 -11.14 -16.28 -14.77
CA PRO A 443 -11.26 -17.72 -15.02
C PRO A 443 -9.94 -18.50 -14.95
N LEU A 444 -8.79 -17.82 -15.01
CA LEU A 444 -7.45 -18.42 -15.09
C LEU A 444 -6.67 -18.43 -13.77
N ILE A 445 -7.23 -17.92 -12.69
CA ILE A 445 -6.54 -17.83 -11.38
C ILE A 445 -6.02 -19.19 -10.89
N HIS A 446 -6.75 -20.27 -11.14
CA HIS A 446 -6.34 -21.64 -10.83
C HIS A 446 -5.01 -22.03 -11.51
N VAL A 447 -4.68 -21.43 -12.65
CA VAL A 447 -3.41 -21.67 -13.37
C VAL A 447 -2.23 -21.11 -12.57
N ASP A 448 -2.40 -19.96 -11.90
CA ASP A 448 -1.36 -19.37 -11.05
C ASP A 448 -1.10 -20.27 -9.82
N HIS A 449 -2.15 -20.89 -9.27
CA HIS A 449 -2.02 -21.88 -8.19
C HIS A 449 -1.26 -23.13 -8.65
N SER A 450 -1.58 -23.65 -9.85
CA SER A 450 -0.85 -24.79 -10.42
C SER A 450 0.63 -24.49 -10.60
N ARG A 451 0.97 -23.32 -11.15
CA ARG A 451 2.35 -22.85 -11.30
C ARG A 451 3.07 -22.70 -9.96
N MET A 452 2.38 -22.17 -8.93
CA MET A 452 2.95 -22.09 -7.58
C MET A 452 3.15 -23.48 -6.98
N SER A 453 2.25 -24.42 -7.19
CA SER A 453 2.39 -25.81 -6.75
C SER A 453 3.60 -26.49 -7.39
N ASP A 454 3.77 -26.33 -8.73
CA ASP A 454 4.92 -26.88 -9.47
C ASP A 454 6.24 -26.26 -8.97
N LEU A 455 6.26 -24.93 -8.77
CA LEU A 455 7.41 -24.22 -8.22
C LEU A 455 7.76 -24.74 -6.82
N ALA A 456 6.78 -24.81 -5.93
CA ALA A 456 6.97 -25.27 -4.56
C ALA A 456 7.44 -26.74 -4.49
N ALA A 457 6.94 -27.60 -5.39
CA ALA A 457 7.39 -28.98 -5.51
C ALA A 457 8.84 -29.08 -6.01
N GLY A 458 9.23 -28.23 -6.96
CA GLY A 458 10.61 -28.13 -7.45
C GLY A 458 11.56 -27.61 -6.35
N LEU A 459 11.22 -26.48 -5.72
CA LEU A 459 12.02 -25.88 -4.64
C LEU A 459 12.25 -26.84 -3.47
N SER A 460 11.25 -27.67 -3.13
CA SER A 460 11.39 -28.66 -2.03
C SER A 460 12.42 -29.75 -2.30
N LYS A 461 12.91 -29.90 -3.54
CA LYS A 461 13.96 -30.86 -3.93
C LYS A 461 15.36 -30.24 -3.89
N ILE A 462 15.47 -28.91 -3.78
CA ILE A 462 16.75 -28.20 -3.80
C ILE A 462 17.33 -28.18 -2.39
N GLN A 463 18.55 -28.66 -2.25
CA GLN A 463 19.27 -28.62 -0.98
C GLN A 463 19.44 -27.17 -0.51
N GLY A 464 19.20 -26.92 0.77
CA GLY A 464 19.29 -25.58 1.36
C GLY A 464 17.99 -24.80 1.32
N LEU A 465 16.90 -25.34 0.75
CA LEU A 465 15.59 -24.71 0.73
C LEU A 465 14.55 -25.55 1.48
N LYS A 466 13.70 -24.86 2.26
CA LYS A 466 12.55 -25.48 2.95
C LYS A 466 11.30 -24.68 2.68
N VAL A 467 10.44 -25.22 1.81
CA VAL A 467 9.12 -24.62 1.52
C VAL A 467 8.19 -24.85 2.70
N GLN A 468 7.54 -23.79 3.18
CA GLN A 468 6.50 -23.89 4.21
C GLN A 468 5.24 -24.52 3.63
N ARG A 469 4.73 -25.57 4.27
CA ARG A 469 3.56 -26.34 3.80
C ARG A 469 2.34 -26.15 4.71
N PRO A 470 1.11 -26.31 4.18
CA PRO A 470 0.75 -26.49 2.78
C PRO A 470 0.82 -25.18 1.99
N VAL A 471 1.08 -25.27 0.68
CA VAL A 471 0.92 -24.17 -0.29
C VAL A 471 -0.48 -24.31 -0.87
N GLN A 472 -1.36 -23.34 -0.60
CA GLN A 472 -2.79 -23.43 -0.91
C GLN A 472 -3.27 -22.42 -1.94
N SER A 473 -2.44 -21.42 -2.26
CA SER A 473 -2.78 -20.34 -3.17
C SER A 473 -1.60 -19.98 -4.09
N ASN A 474 -1.57 -18.79 -4.60
CA ASN A 474 -0.47 -18.25 -5.41
C ASN A 474 0.73 -17.77 -4.58
N ILE A 475 0.78 -18.03 -3.26
CA ILE A 475 1.84 -17.58 -2.36
C ILE A 475 2.55 -18.80 -1.75
N ALA A 476 3.89 -18.75 -1.73
CA ALA A 476 4.73 -19.68 -0.98
C ALA A 476 5.79 -18.93 -0.18
N PHE A 477 6.07 -19.43 1.02
CA PHE A 477 7.21 -19.03 1.84
C PHE A 477 8.29 -20.08 1.79
N VAL A 478 9.53 -19.63 1.63
CA VAL A 478 10.69 -20.50 1.49
C VAL A 478 11.76 -20.05 2.47
N ASN A 479 12.10 -20.91 3.44
CA ASN A 479 13.21 -20.69 4.35
C ASN A 479 14.49 -21.17 3.68
N LEU A 480 15.57 -20.40 3.84
CA LEU A 480 16.89 -20.74 3.35
C LEU A 480 17.71 -21.37 4.49
N ASP A 481 18.62 -22.27 4.14
CA ASP A 481 19.65 -22.77 5.05
C ASP A 481 20.45 -21.59 5.65
N GLU A 482 20.90 -21.70 6.90
CA GLU A 482 21.62 -20.63 7.60
C GLU A 482 22.92 -20.18 6.89
N ARG A 483 23.52 -21.06 6.07
CA ARG A 483 24.69 -20.76 5.24
C ARG A 483 24.37 -19.90 4.02
N ILE A 484 23.11 -19.74 3.67
CA ILE A 484 22.66 -18.97 2.50
C ILE A 484 22.05 -17.65 2.99
N ASP A 485 22.76 -16.55 2.82
CA ASP A 485 22.23 -15.23 3.17
C ASP A 485 21.10 -14.83 2.20
N VAL A 486 19.94 -14.46 2.73
CA VAL A 486 18.76 -14.10 1.91
C VAL A 486 19.00 -12.87 1.06
N LYS A 487 19.78 -11.88 1.53
CA LYS A 487 20.07 -10.66 0.77
C LYS A 487 20.98 -10.96 -0.41
N TRP A 488 21.99 -11.82 -0.20
CA TRP A 488 22.84 -12.34 -1.26
C TRP A 488 22.01 -13.10 -2.30
N MET A 489 21.16 -14.04 -1.87
CA MET A 489 20.28 -14.79 -2.78
C MET A 489 19.42 -13.85 -3.65
N VAL A 490 18.78 -12.85 -3.05
CA VAL A 490 17.95 -11.86 -3.78
C VAL A 490 18.79 -11.06 -4.78
N ALA A 491 20.02 -10.68 -4.41
CA ALA A 491 20.92 -9.92 -5.29
C ALA A 491 21.39 -10.78 -6.49
N GLU A 492 21.75 -12.03 -6.27
CA GLU A 492 22.19 -12.95 -7.33
C GLU A 492 21.02 -13.33 -8.27
N MET A 493 19.84 -13.60 -7.72
CA MET A 493 18.63 -13.83 -8.52
C MET A 493 18.29 -12.64 -9.41
N LYS A 494 18.45 -11.41 -8.90
CA LYS A 494 18.23 -10.20 -9.69
C LYS A 494 19.19 -10.08 -10.89
N LYS A 495 20.44 -10.54 -10.76
CA LYS A 495 21.40 -10.58 -11.88
C LYS A 495 20.99 -11.60 -12.97
N LYS A 496 20.11 -12.54 -12.64
CA LYS A 496 19.52 -13.54 -13.55
C LYS A 496 18.11 -13.15 -14.03
N ASP A 497 17.73 -11.87 -13.86
CA ASP A 497 16.40 -11.31 -14.20
C ASP A 497 15.24 -11.94 -13.41
N VAL A 498 15.51 -12.44 -12.20
CA VAL A 498 14.50 -12.94 -11.27
C VAL A 498 14.43 -12.00 -10.07
N VAL A 499 13.31 -11.31 -9.91
CA VAL A 499 13.13 -10.31 -8.85
C VAL A 499 12.32 -10.92 -7.70
N LEU A 500 12.94 -10.96 -6.53
CA LEU A 500 12.40 -11.54 -5.31
C LEU A 500 12.37 -10.51 -4.18
N ILE A 501 11.67 -10.83 -3.11
CA ILE A 501 11.64 -10.03 -1.88
C ILE A 501 12.02 -10.91 -0.68
N PRO A 502 12.94 -10.47 0.19
CA PRO A 502 13.17 -11.12 1.46
C PRO A 502 11.92 -11.01 2.35
N TRP A 503 11.73 -11.99 3.21
CA TRP A 503 10.62 -12.02 4.16
C TRP A 503 11.18 -12.04 5.60
N VAL A 504 10.38 -12.46 6.57
CA VAL A 504 10.81 -12.48 7.98
C VAL A 504 11.95 -13.48 8.19
N GLY A 505 13.03 -13.06 8.84
CA GLY A 505 14.22 -13.88 9.08
C GLY A 505 14.94 -14.22 7.77
N ASN A 506 15.50 -15.44 7.70
CA ASN A 506 16.20 -15.93 6.50
C ASN A 506 15.24 -16.64 5.55
N SER A 507 14.22 -15.92 5.07
CA SER A 507 13.19 -16.49 4.20
C SER A 507 12.82 -15.57 3.03
N LEU A 508 12.17 -16.16 2.03
CA LEU A 508 11.63 -15.48 0.85
C LEU A 508 10.12 -15.67 0.79
N ARG A 509 9.41 -14.65 0.31
CA ARG A 509 8.03 -14.78 -0.16
C ARG A 509 8.03 -14.80 -1.68
N LEU A 510 7.42 -15.82 -2.26
CA LEU A 510 7.24 -15.98 -3.70
C LEU A 510 5.74 -15.89 -4.02
N VAL A 511 5.41 -15.14 -5.09
CA VAL A 511 4.03 -14.97 -5.54
C VAL A 511 3.96 -15.22 -7.04
N THR A 512 3.04 -16.11 -7.47
CA THR A 512 2.71 -16.29 -8.89
C THR A 512 1.52 -15.42 -9.28
N HIS A 513 1.49 -15.03 -10.53
CA HIS A 513 0.44 -14.24 -11.17
C HIS A 513 0.43 -14.51 -12.68
N HIS A 514 -0.53 -13.95 -13.40
CA HIS A 514 -0.77 -14.27 -14.82
C HIS A 514 0.45 -14.05 -15.74
N GLU A 515 1.41 -13.18 -15.37
CA GLU A 515 2.66 -12.96 -16.13
C GLU A 515 3.72 -14.06 -15.87
N ILE A 516 3.57 -14.90 -14.84
CA ILE A 516 4.50 -15.99 -14.53
C ILE A 516 4.04 -17.25 -15.27
N ASN A 517 4.67 -17.55 -16.39
CA ASN A 517 4.36 -18.74 -17.19
C ASN A 517 5.25 -19.96 -16.82
N GLN A 518 4.99 -21.13 -17.41
CA GLN A 518 5.75 -22.35 -17.09
C GLN A 518 7.25 -22.26 -17.43
N PRO A 519 7.69 -21.66 -18.57
CA PRO A 519 9.11 -21.37 -18.79
C PRO A 519 9.77 -20.52 -17.69
N ALA A 520 9.04 -19.53 -17.14
CA ALA A 520 9.51 -18.71 -16.02
C ALA A 520 9.71 -19.55 -14.75
N VAL A 521 8.75 -20.43 -14.41
CA VAL A 521 8.89 -21.37 -13.29
C VAL A 521 10.14 -22.23 -13.45
N ALA A 522 10.37 -22.79 -14.66
CA ALA A 522 11.55 -23.60 -14.94
C ALA A 522 12.87 -22.79 -14.82
N LYS A 523 12.90 -21.52 -15.27
CA LYS A 523 14.06 -20.63 -15.11
C LYS A 523 14.33 -20.36 -13.63
N VAL A 524 13.30 -20.03 -12.86
CA VAL A 524 13.43 -19.78 -11.41
C VAL A 524 14.01 -20.97 -10.67
N LEU A 525 13.51 -22.17 -10.94
CA LEU A 525 14.04 -23.41 -10.32
C LEU A 525 15.51 -23.63 -10.62
N ARG A 526 15.93 -23.50 -11.89
CA ARG A 526 17.35 -23.62 -12.27
C ARG A 526 18.23 -22.59 -11.55
N CYS A 527 17.76 -21.32 -11.46
CA CYS A 527 18.51 -20.28 -10.77
C CYS A 527 18.69 -20.61 -9.27
N PHE A 528 17.64 -21.09 -8.60
CA PHE A 528 17.76 -21.52 -7.21
C PHE A 528 18.71 -22.72 -7.04
N GLU A 529 18.63 -23.73 -7.91
CA GLU A 529 19.50 -24.90 -7.88
C GLU A 529 20.98 -24.51 -8.01
N GLU A 530 21.32 -23.68 -9.00
CA GLU A 530 22.68 -23.18 -9.23
C GLU A 530 23.20 -22.37 -8.04
N LEU A 531 22.40 -21.41 -7.53
CA LEU A 531 22.83 -20.52 -6.45
C LEU A 531 22.91 -21.23 -5.09
N CYS A 532 22.01 -22.16 -4.81
CA CYS A 532 22.11 -22.98 -3.59
C CYS A 532 23.32 -23.89 -3.64
N ALA A 533 23.63 -24.53 -4.77
CA ALA A 533 24.83 -25.32 -4.93
C ALA A 533 26.08 -24.47 -4.68
N GLN A 534 26.17 -23.29 -5.29
CA GLN A 534 27.28 -22.35 -5.09
C GLN A 534 27.44 -21.92 -3.62
N ALA A 535 26.35 -21.61 -2.92
CA ALA A 535 26.38 -21.14 -1.54
C ALA A 535 26.71 -22.26 -0.54
N LEU A 536 26.44 -23.52 -0.87
CA LEU A 536 26.64 -24.67 -0.02
C LEU A 536 27.98 -25.41 -0.30
N GLU A 537 28.70 -25.02 -1.37
CA GLU A 537 30.04 -25.54 -1.61
C GLU A 537 30.95 -25.22 -0.40
N PRO A 538 31.71 -26.20 0.09
CA PRO A 538 32.69 -25.94 1.16
C PRO A 538 33.70 -24.91 0.65
N VAL A 539 33.92 -23.85 1.45
CA VAL A 539 35.03 -22.91 1.19
C VAL A 539 36.29 -23.75 1.07
N ARG A 540 36.86 -23.88 -0.14
CA ARG A 540 38.16 -24.49 -0.32
C ARG A 540 39.18 -23.68 0.47
N ALA A 541 39.65 -24.27 1.59
CA ALA A 541 40.65 -23.69 2.48
C ALA A 541 41.96 -23.40 1.75
#